data_93f9c431ba87b81f7e6c611e1a826087
#
_entry.id   93f9c431ba87b81f7e6c611e1a826087
#
_cell.length_a   1.000
_cell.length_b   1.000
_cell.length_c   1.000
_cell.angle_alpha   90.00
_cell.angle_beta   90.00
_cell.angle_gamma   90.00
#
_symmetry.space_group_name_H-M   'P 1'
#
loop_
_entity.id
_entity.type
_entity.pdbx_description
1 polymer ?
#
loop_
_entity_poly.entity_id
_entity_poly.type
_entity_poly.pdbx_seq_one_letter_code
_entity_poly.pdbx_strand_id
1 'polypeptide(L)'
;VPGRVAVLSDAQRWPTLTTDGAARLERWRRHPAGPTWTHATGDRLTTDMITRVASPLPTQGWLEEHLEVARRLVYYRGMPGLAELRDFPPVGRGHLVDDLASFVPLDADFGRMVHGSSSGSTGAALVIPDDVEEVARGFHLLVQLVREQGITWEPDGERLALTQLVHQRQAFTYVSV
;
A
#
# COMPACT_ATOMS: atom_id res chain seq x y z
N VAL A 1 23.72 1.43 13.95
CA VAL A 1 23.83 0.05 13.45
C VAL A 1 22.72 -0.14 12.46
N PRO A 2 22.97 -0.39 11.16
CA PRO A 2 21.87 -0.67 10.24
C PRO A 2 21.20 -1.97 10.73
N GLY A 3 19.92 -1.86 11.09
CA GLY A 3 19.12 -2.99 11.52
C GLY A 3 19.11 -4.05 10.41
N ARG A 4 19.37 -5.32 10.75
CA ARG A 4 19.18 -6.43 9.85
C ARG A 4 17.72 -6.42 9.41
N VAL A 5 17.48 -6.17 8.13
CA VAL A 5 16.16 -6.39 7.55
C VAL A 5 15.83 -7.87 7.76
N ALA A 6 14.77 -8.13 8.52
CA ALA A 6 14.33 -9.50 8.75
C ALA A 6 13.96 -10.13 7.40
N VAL A 7 14.58 -11.25 7.05
CA VAL A 7 14.23 -12.01 5.84
C VAL A 7 12.95 -12.78 6.15
N LEU A 8 11.83 -12.32 5.61
CA LEU A 8 10.55 -13.00 5.74
C LEU A 8 10.52 -14.27 4.87
N SER A 9 9.91 -15.34 5.38
CA SER A 9 9.56 -16.53 4.58
C SER A 9 8.42 -16.20 3.61
N ASP A 10 8.22 -17.04 2.58
CA ASP A 10 7.11 -16.86 1.65
C ASP A 10 5.75 -16.92 2.34
N ALA A 11 5.57 -17.79 3.33
CA ALA A 11 4.35 -17.84 4.12
C ALA A 11 4.08 -16.56 4.93
N GLN A 12 5.12 -15.85 5.35
CA GLN A 12 4.99 -14.56 6.02
C GLN A 12 4.74 -13.41 5.04
N ARG A 13 5.26 -13.52 3.82
CA ARG A 13 5.07 -12.51 2.76
C ARG A 13 3.68 -12.59 2.13
N TRP A 14 3.20 -13.81 1.93
CA TRP A 14 1.90 -14.08 1.29
C TRP A 14 1.11 -15.10 2.12
N PRO A 15 0.45 -14.67 3.21
CA PRO A 15 -0.21 -15.59 4.14
C PRO A 15 -1.32 -16.44 3.52
N THR A 16 -1.91 -16.00 2.43
CA THR A 16 -3.01 -16.69 1.73
C THR A 16 -2.55 -17.43 0.48
N LEU A 17 -1.24 -17.54 0.25
CA LEU A 17 -0.70 -18.21 -0.93
C LEU A 17 -1.12 -19.68 -0.98
N THR A 18 -1.85 -20.04 -2.02
CA THR A 18 -2.26 -21.43 -2.27
C THR A 18 -1.09 -22.25 -2.80
N THR A 19 -1.22 -23.58 -2.79
CA THR A 19 -0.22 -24.48 -3.39
C THR A 19 0.05 -24.15 -4.86
N ASP A 20 -1.01 -23.89 -5.64
CA ASP A 20 -0.90 -23.52 -7.05
C ASP A 20 -0.26 -22.14 -7.21
N GLY A 21 -0.61 -21.19 -6.35
CA GLY A 21 0.02 -19.87 -6.28
C GLY A 21 1.52 -19.98 -6.00
N ALA A 22 1.92 -20.82 -5.06
CA ALA A 22 3.33 -21.08 -4.74
C ALA A 22 4.09 -21.69 -5.95
N ALA A 23 3.48 -22.64 -6.64
CA ALA A 23 4.06 -23.24 -7.84
C ALA A 23 4.22 -22.21 -8.98
N ARG A 24 3.24 -21.29 -9.16
CA ARG A 24 3.34 -20.20 -10.14
C ARG A 24 4.44 -19.20 -9.77
N LEU A 25 4.51 -18.80 -8.50
CA LEU A 25 5.55 -17.91 -7.99
C LEU A 25 6.95 -18.50 -8.25
N GLU A 26 7.13 -19.78 -7.99
CA GLU A 26 8.42 -20.43 -8.21
C GLU A 26 8.76 -20.57 -9.70
N ARG A 27 7.78 -20.85 -10.58
CA ARG A 27 7.99 -20.81 -12.05
C ARG A 27 8.40 -19.42 -12.51
N TRP A 28 7.76 -18.39 -11.98
CA TRP A 28 8.07 -17.01 -12.32
C TRP A 28 9.48 -16.60 -11.88
N ARG A 29 9.90 -16.99 -10.69
CA ARG A 29 11.26 -16.76 -10.19
C ARG A 29 12.34 -17.39 -11.07
N ARG A 30 12.03 -18.53 -11.67
CA ARG A 30 12.95 -19.27 -12.56
C ARG A 30 12.89 -18.80 -14.01
N HIS A 31 11.92 -18.02 -14.37
CA HIS A 31 11.77 -17.57 -15.75
C HIS A 31 12.92 -16.62 -16.14
N PRO A 32 13.58 -16.81 -17.32
CA PRO A 32 14.71 -15.96 -17.73
C PRO A 32 14.39 -14.47 -17.83
N ALA A 33 13.13 -14.12 -18.16
CA ALA A 33 12.65 -12.75 -18.17
C ALA A 33 12.02 -12.32 -16.84
N GLY A 34 12.04 -13.18 -15.82
CA GLY A 34 11.57 -12.85 -14.47
C GLY A 34 12.51 -11.83 -13.81
N PRO A 35 12.03 -11.08 -12.84
CA PRO A 35 12.89 -10.15 -12.12
C PRO A 35 13.99 -10.88 -11.35
N THR A 36 15.17 -10.27 -11.33
CA THR A 36 16.33 -10.80 -10.60
C THR A 36 16.24 -10.59 -9.08
N TRP A 37 15.16 -10.01 -8.61
CA TRP A 37 14.90 -9.74 -7.20
C TRP A 37 13.54 -10.31 -6.80
N THR A 38 13.38 -10.59 -5.53
CA THR A 38 12.10 -10.99 -4.93
C THR A 38 11.60 -9.91 -4.00
N HIS A 39 10.29 -9.82 -3.84
CA HIS A 39 9.70 -8.94 -2.85
C HIS A 39 10.23 -9.24 -1.46
N ALA A 40 10.77 -8.23 -0.80
CA ALA A 40 11.21 -8.35 0.58
C ALA A 40 10.04 -8.43 1.55
N THR A 41 8.92 -7.77 1.23
CA THR A 41 7.76 -7.63 2.10
C THR A 41 6.59 -8.54 1.77
N GLY A 42 6.35 -8.87 0.48
CA GLY A 42 5.12 -9.56 0.06
C GLY A 42 3.87 -8.69 0.27
N ASP A 43 2.70 -9.29 0.15
CA ASP A 43 1.41 -8.61 0.40
C ASP A 43 0.98 -8.65 1.86
N ARG A 44 1.38 -9.67 2.61
CA ARG A 44 1.04 -9.89 4.04
C ARG A 44 -0.46 -9.88 4.35
N LEU A 45 -1.31 -10.03 3.34
CA LEU A 45 -2.75 -10.02 3.52
C LEU A 45 -3.26 -11.35 4.05
N THR A 46 -4.08 -11.31 5.08
CA THR A 46 -4.85 -12.46 5.56
C THR A 46 -6.17 -12.58 4.80
N THR A 47 -6.85 -13.73 4.89
CA THR A 47 -8.17 -13.94 4.27
C THR A 47 -9.18 -12.88 4.71
N ASP A 48 -9.19 -12.53 6.00
CA ASP A 48 -10.11 -11.50 6.52
C ASP A 48 -9.80 -10.11 5.96
N MET A 49 -8.54 -9.77 5.80
CA MET A 49 -8.12 -8.52 5.17
C MET A 49 -8.57 -8.47 3.71
N ILE A 50 -8.35 -9.55 2.95
CA ILE A 50 -8.80 -9.63 1.54
C ILE A 50 -10.31 -9.41 1.45
N THR A 51 -11.08 -10.04 2.33
CA THR A 51 -12.54 -9.86 2.38
C THR A 51 -12.92 -8.40 2.67
N ARG A 52 -12.24 -7.76 3.62
CA ARG A 52 -12.50 -6.35 3.95
C ARG A 52 -12.16 -5.40 2.80
N VAL A 53 -11.00 -5.57 2.17
CA VAL A 53 -10.57 -4.65 1.10
C VAL A 53 -11.38 -4.82 -0.18
N ALA A 54 -11.95 -6.02 -0.41
CA ALA A 54 -12.86 -6.27 -1.53
C ALA A 54 -14.27 -5.71 -1.30
N SER A 55 -14.62 -5.36 -0.06
CA SER A 55 -15.93 -4.78 0.26
C SER A 55 -16.05 -3.35 -0.28
N PRO A 56 -17.25 -2.94 -0.72
CA PRO A 56 -17.48 -1.56 -1.17
C PRO A 56 -17.08 -0.56 -0.09
N LEU A 57 -16.48 0.55 -0.52
CA LEU A 57 -16.18 1.64 0.39
C LEU A 57 -17.47 2.28 0.92
N PRO A 58 -17.50 2.68 2.20
CA PRO A 58 -18.63 3.42 2.74
C PRO A 58 -18.77 4.74 2.00
N THR A 59 -19.98 5.03 1.53
CA THR A 59 -20.29 6.29 0.85
C THR A 59 -20.66 7.41 1.82
N GLN A 60 -20.92 7.07 3.09
CA GLN A 60 -21.30 8.01 4.13
C GLN A 60 -20.41 7.80 5.37
N GLY A 61 -20.19 8.88 6.12
CA GLY A 61 -19.44 8.85 7.37
C GLY A 61 -17.92 8.81 7.23
N TRP A 62 -17.38 8.41 6.07
CA TRP A 62 -15.94 8.26 5.85
C TRP A 62 -15.14 9.54 6.14
N LEU A 63 -15.70 10.70 5.81
CA LEU A 63 -15.01 11.98 6.03
C LEU A 63 -14.85 12.25 7.52
N GLU A 64 -15.90 12.05 8.32
CA GLU A 64 -15.82 12.25 9.77
C GLU A 64 -14.84 11.28 10.43
N GLU A 65 -14.85 10.01 10.03
CA GLU A 65 -13.87 9.03 10.50
C GLU A 65 -12.44 9.47 10.15
N HIS A 66 -12.22 9.96 8.92
CA HIS A 66 -10.92 10.47 8.49
C HIS A 66 -10.48 11.69 9.29
N LEU A 67 -11.37 12.66 9.53
CA LEU A 67 -11.09 13.84 10.34
C LEU A 67 -10.79 13.48 11.80
N GLU A 68 -11.47 12.46 12.33
CA GLU A 68 -11.21 11.95 13.68
C GLU A 68 -9.79 11.38 13.82
N VAL A 69 -9.34 10.61 12.81
CA VAL A 69 -7.94 10.15 12.76
C VAL A 69 -6.99 11.35 12.64
N ALA A 70 -7.29 12.30 11.76
CA ALA A 70 -6.46 13.47 11.54
C ALA A 70 -6.27 14.30 12.84
N ARG A 71 -7.34 14.52 13.61
CA ARG A 71 -7.27 15.25 14.91
C ARG A 71 -6.32 14.59 15.91
N ARG A 72 -6.10 13.28 15.82
CA ARG A 72 -5.20 12.54 16.71
C ARG A 72 -3.75 12.54 16.26
N LEU A 73 -3.46 12.92 15.02
CA LEU A 73 -2.09 13.05 14.52
C LEU A 73 -1.29 14.07 15.35
N VAL A 74 -0.02 13.78 15.57
CA VAL A 74 0.86 14.68 16.34
C VAL A 74 0.90 16.07 15.71
N TYR A 75 0.93 16.14 14.38
CA TYR A 75 0.93 17.40 13.62
C TYR A 75 -0.25 18.31 13.94
N TYR A 76 -1.46 17.75 14.06
CA TYR A 76 -2.66 18.52 14.33
C TYR A 76 -3.02 18.62 15.82
N ARG A 77 -2.35 17.85 16.66
CA ARG A 77 -2.64 17.79 18.09
C ARG A 77 -2.48 19.17 18.73
N GLY A 78 -3.53 19.60 19.42
CA GLY A 78 -3.55 20.88 20.14
C GLY A 78 -3.88 22.08 19.26
N MET A 79 -4.13 21.92 17.98
CA MET A 79 -4.68 22.98 17.15
C MET A 79 -6.17 23.17 17.49
N PRO A 80 -6.61 24.38 17.85
CA PRO A 80 -8.01 24.62 18.17
C PRO A 80 -8.86 24.68 16.90
N GLY A 81 -10.15 24.33 17.04
CA GLY A 81 -11.15 24.62 16.01
C GLY A 81 -11.16 23.69 14.80
N LEU A 82 -10.48 22.54 14.84
CA LEU A 82 -10.47 21.56 13.75
C LEU A 82 -11.79 20.75 13.71
N ALA A 83 -12.89 21.40 13.34
CA ALA A 83 -14.22 20.78 13.28
C ALA A 83 -14.51 20.16 11.90
N GLU A 84 -14.24 20.90 10.84
CA GLU A 84 -14.52 20.50 9.46
C GLU A 84 -13.24 20.47 8.62
N LEU A 85 -13.29 19.81 7.45
CA LEU A 85 -12.12 19.68 6.54
C LEU A 85 -11.45 21.04 6.24
N ARG A 86 -12.24 22.09 6.06
CA ARG A 86 -11.73 23.45 5.78
C ARG A 86 -10.94 24.08 6.91
N ASP A 87 -11.08 23.56 8.13
CA ASP A 87 -10.40 24.10 9.33
C ASP A 87 -8.98 23.51 9.46
N PHE A 88 -8.70 22.41 8.74
CA PHE A 88 -7.38 21.81 8.75
C PHE A 88 -6.43 22.59 7.85
N PRO A 89 -5.29 23.04 8.36
CA PRO A 89 -4.29 23.70 7.53
C PRO A 89 -3.77 22.75 6.45
N PRO A 90 -3.60 23.25 5.21
CA PRO A 90 -3.09 22.41 4.13
C PRO A 90 -1.67 21.94 4.41
N VAL A 91 -1.41 20.67 4.11
CA VAL A 91 -0.10 20.03 4.23
C VAL A 91 0.62 20.08 2.89
N GLY A 92 1.75 20.73 2.85
CA GLY A 92 2.65 20.71 1.69
C GLY A 92 3.78 19.70 1.87
N ARG A 93 4.46 19.38 0.77
CA ARG A 93 5.59 18.46 0.76
C ARG A 93 6.67 18.79 1.82
N GLY A 94 6.95 20.08 2.07
CA GLY A 94 7.91 20.52 3.07
C GLY A 94 7.61 19.95 4.44
N HIS A 95 6.36 20.04 4.89
CA HIS A 95 5.94 19.50 6.18
C HIS A 95 6.21 18.00 6.32
N LEU A 96 5.98 17.23 5.24
CA LEU A 96 6.22 15.79 5.23
C LEU A 96 7.71 15.44 5.19
N VAL A 97 8.52 16.25 4.52
CA VAL A 97 9.98 16.07 4.47
C VAL A 97 10.61 16.39 5.83
N ASP A 98 10.11 17.44 6.49
CA ASP A 98 10.65 17.91 7.75
C ASP A 98 10.30 16.99 8.91
N ASP A 99 9.06 16.49 8.97
CA ASP A 99 8.61 15.61 10.05
C ASP A 99 7.48 14.66 9.61
N LEU A 100 7.80 13.64 8.82
CA LEU A 100 6.83 12.64 8.39
C LEU A 100 6.18 11.90 9.58
N ALA A 101 6.93 11.69 10.67
CA ALA A 101 6.45 10.92 11.80
C ALA A 101 5.22 11.55 12.46
N SER A 102 5.11 12.88 12.44
CA SER A 102 3.95 13.58 13.02
C SER A 102 2.65 13.37 12.23
N PHE A 103 2.74 12.85 10.98
CA PHE A 103 1.61 12.53 10.13
C PHE A 103 1.22 11.04 10.15
N VAL A 104 1.90 10.23 10.94
CA VAL A 104 1.56 8.81 11.11
C VAL A 104 0.80 8.63 12.42
N PRO A 105 -0.35 7.92 12.43
CA PRO A 105 -1.08 7.65 13.66
C PRO A 105 -0.20 6.91 14.68
N LEU A 106 -0.31 7.30 15.95
CA LEU A 106 0.52 6.71 17.02
C LEU A 106 0.21 5.23 17.29
N ASP A 107 -0.98 4.78 16.90
CA ASP A 107 -1.46 3.40 17.00
C ASP A 107 -1.23 2.59 15.72
N ALA A 108 -0.53 3.17 14.74
CA ALA A 108 -0.21 2.48 13.49
C ALA A 108 0.73 1.29 13.72
N ASP A 109 0.40 0.15 13.11
CA ASP A 109 1.26 -1.04 13.13
C ASP A 109 2.32 -0.96 12.02
N PHE A 110 3.48 -0.43 12.37
CA PHE A 110 4.60 -0.35 11.43
C PHE A 110 5.07 -1.70 10.88
N GLY A 111 4.79 -2.80 11.59
CA GLY A 111 5.10 -4.15 11.13
C GLY A 111 4.29 -4.55 9.89
N ARG A 112 3.15 -3.92 9.68
CA ARG A 112 2.27 -4.15 8.52
C ARG A 112 2.53 -3.20 7.36
N MET A 113 3.21 -2.09 7.58
CA MET A 113 3.42 -1.08 6.55
C MET A 113 4.44 -1.52 5.50
N VAL A 114 4.19 -1.09 4.28
CA VAL A 114 5.14 -1.10 3.18
C VAL A 114 5.59 0.34 2.93
N HIS A 115 6.74 0.51 2.29
CA HIS A 115 7.28 1.84 2.07
C HIS A 115 7.40 2.12 0.58
N GLY A 116 6.66 3.13 0.12
CA GLY A 116 6.83 3.74 -1.18
C GLY A 116 7.82 4.91 -1.12
N SER A 117 8.54 5.18 -2.18
CA SER A 117 9.34 6.39 -2.31
C SER A 117 8.89 7.22 -3.49
N SER A 118 8.67 8.52 -3.27
CA SER A 118 8.47 9.44 -4.38
C SER A 118 9.80 9.71 -5.08
N SER A 119 9.80 9.71 -6.42
CA SER A 119 10.95 10.18 -7.19
C SER A 119 11.20 11.65 -6.88
N GLY A 120 12.24 11.94 -6.15
CA GLY A 120 12.63 13.31 -5.82
C GLY A 120 13.29 14.03 -7.01
N SER A 121 12.59 14.19 -8.12
CA SER A 121 13.10 14.93 -9.29
C SER A 121 13.52 16.38 -8.97
N THR A 122 13.02 16.93 -7.88
CA THR A 122 13.25 18.32 -7.45
C THR A 122 13.74 18.44 -5.99
N GLY A 123 14.23 17.37 -5.37
CA GLY A 123 14.67 17.42 -3.97
C GLY A 123 14.74 16.04 -3.29
N ALA A 124 14.74 16.02 -1.95
CA ALA A 124 14.79 14.81 -1.16
C ALA A 124 13.62 13.86 -1.49
N ALA A 125 13.92 12.57 -1.68
CA ALA A 125 12.88 11.57 -1.83
C ALA A 125 12.04 11.49 -0.55
N LEU A 126 10.73 11.48 -0.70
CA LEU A 126 9.81 11.25 0.41
C LEU A 126 9.51 9.76 0.51
N VAL A 127 9.79 9.17 1.64
CA VAL A 127 9.42 7.78 1.95
C VAL A 127 8.07 7.81 2.65
N ILE A 128 7.06 7.22 2.02
CA ILE A 128 5.68 7.18 2.55
C ILE A 128 5.41 5.78 3.07
N PRO A 129 5.01 5.63 4.35
CA PRO A 129 4.52 4.36 4.85
C PRO A 129 3.06 4.17 4.41
N ASP A 130 2.79 3.04 3.75
CA ASP A 130 1.47 2.65 3.29
C ASP A 130 1.01 1.40 4.06
N ASP A 131 -0.23 1.38 4.55
CA ASP A 131 -0.83 0.15 5.08
C ASP A 131 -1.12 -0.83 3.95
N VAL A 132 -0.83 -2.11 4.15
CA VAL A 132 -1.01 -3.13 3.11
C VAL A 132 -2.48 -3.28 2.69
N GLU A 133 -3.45 -3.08 3.59
CA GLU A 133 -4.87 -3.10 3.24
C GLU A 133 -5.23 -1.93 2.33
N GLU A 134 -4.70 -0.74 2.58
CA GLU A 134 -4.96 0.42 1.73
C GLU A 134 -4.36 0.28 0.33
N VAL A 135 -3.17 -0.30 0.23
CA VAL A 135 -2.57 -0.64 -1.07
C VAL A 135 -3.44 -1.64 -1.84
N ALA A 136 -3.91 -2.70 -1.16
CA ALA A 136 -4.80 -3.69 -1.76
C ALA A 136 -6.17 -3.10 -2.14
N ARG A 137 -6.71 -2.19 -1.32
CA ARG A 137 -7.95 -1.47 -1.61
C ARG A 137 -7.86 -0.66 -2.89
N GLY A 138 -6.72 -0.02 -3.15
CA GLY A 138 -6.44 0.67 -4.39
C GLY A 138 -6.59 -0.24 -5.63
N PHE A 139 -6.19 -1.51 -5.54
CA PHE A 139 -6.39 -2.47 -6.61
C PHE A 139 -7.88 -2.79 -6.83
N HIS A 140 -8.64 -3.05 -5.77
CA HIS A 140 -10.09 -3.31 -5.89
C HIS A 140 -10.84 -2.10 -6.44
N LEU A 141 -10.45 -0.89 -6.05
CA LEU A 141 -10.99 0.33 -6.63
C LEU A 141 -10.72 0.42 -8.13
N LEU A 142 -9.50 0.08 -8.57
CA LEU A 142 -9.17 0.04 -9.99
C LEU A 142 -10.04 -0.98 -10.75
N VAL A 143 -10.22 -2.18 -10.20
CA VAL A 143 -11.08 -3.21 -10.78
C VAL A 143 -12.53 -2.73 -10.90
N GLN A 144 -13.03 -2.03 -9.88
CA GLN A 144 -14.37 -1.45 -9.91
C GLN A 144 -14.50 -0.39 -11.02
N LEU A 145 -13.54 0.54 -11.12
CA LEU A 145 -13.53 1.57 -12.16
C LEU A 145 -13.50 0.97 -13.58
N VAL A 146 -12.72 -0.10 -13.77
CA VAL A 146 -12.65 -0.82 -15.04
C VAL A 146 -14.00 -1.46 -15.37
N ARG A 147 -14.69 -2.05 -14.40
CA ARG A 147 -16.03 -2.63 -14.56
C ARG A 147 -17.09 -1.57 -14.90
N GLU A 148 -17.03 -0.39 -14.30
CA GLU A 148 -17.91 0.74 -14.60
C GLU A 148 -17.77 1.22 -16.04
N GLN A 149 -16.61 0.97 -16.68
CA GLN A 149 -16.38 1.22 -18.10
C GLN A 149 -16.82 0.04 -19.00
N GLY A 150 -17.54 -0.94 -18.46
CA GLY A 150 -18.04 -2.10 -19.20
C GLY A 150 -16.99 -3.17 -19.49
N ILE A 151 -15.82 -3.10 -18.87
CA ILE A 151 -14.75 -4.10 -19.02
C ILE A 151 -14.89 -5.13 -17.91
N THR A 152 -15.06 -6.41 -18.27
CA THR A 152 -15.04 -7.50 -17.31
C THR A 152 -13.61 -7.88 -16.99
N TRP A 153 -13.24 -7.76 -15.71
CA TRP A 153 -11.97 -8.24 -15.21
C TRP A 153 -12.13 -9.69 -14.78
N GLU A 154 -11.57 -10.59 -15.57
CA GLU A 154 -11.54 -12.02 -15.27
C GLU A 154 -10.07 -12.44 -15.12
N PRO A 155 -9.56 -12.53 -13.88
CA PRO A 155 -8.21 -13.00 -13.66
C PRO A 155 -8.09 -14.46 -14.09
N ASP A 156 -7.11 -14.72 -14.93
CA ASP A 156 -6.77 -16.04 -15.43
C ASP A 156 -5.31 -16.30 -15.09
N GLY A 157 -5.04 -17.45 -14.50
CA GLY A 157 -3.69 -17.78 -14.02
C GLY A 157 -2.62 -17.89 -15.11
N GLU A 158 -3.04 -17.90 -16.38
CA GLU A 158 -2.12 -17.98 -17.52
C GLU A 158 -1.90 -16.62 -18.21
N ARG A 159 -2.67 -15.60 -17.84
CA ARG A 159 -2.55 -14.25 -18.42
C ARG A 159 -1.87 -13.29 -17.46
N LEU A 160 -1.04 -12.40 -18.02
CA LEU A 160 -0.53 -11.26 -17.27
C LEU A 160 -1.65 -10.24 -17.09
N ALA A 161 -2.01 -9.97 -15.85
CA ALA A 161 -3.03 -8.98 -15.51
C ALA A 161 -2.54 -7.54 -15.74
N LEU A 162 -1.26 -7.29 -15.46
CA LEU A 162 -0.64 -5.99 -15.56
C LEU A 162 0.84 -6.13 -15.96
N THR A 163 1.27 -5.35 -16.94
CA THR A 163 2.68 -5.13 -17.23
C THR A 163 3.03 -3.69 -16.93
N GLN A 164 3.89 -3.47 -15.94
CA GLN A 164 4.34 -2.13 -15.56
C GLN A 164 5.80 -1.93 -15.99
N LEU A 165 6.02 -0.94 -16.87
CA LEU A 165 7.36 -0.52 -17.28
C LEU A 165 7.81 0.64 -16.40
N VAL A 166 8.81 0.40 -15.56
CA VAL A 166 9.34 1.41 -14.65
C VAL A 166 10.86 1.45 -14.73
N HIS A 167 11.43 2.65 -14.64
CA HIS A 167 12.86 2.81 -14.48
C HIS A 167 13.18 2.81 -12.99
N GLN A 168 13.45 1.66 -12.42
CA GLN A 168 13.79 1.52 -11.02
C GLN A 168 15.00 0.60 -10.85
N ARG A 169 15.95 1.01 -10.03
CA ARG A 169 17.15 0.21 -9.75
C ARG A 169 16.95 -0.82 -8.65
N GLN A 170 15.90 -0.68 -7.88
CA GLN A 170 15.54 -1.55 -6.76
C GLN A 170 14.12 -2.06 -6.91
N ALA A 171 13.81 -3.15 -6.24
CA ALA A 171 12.48 -3.73 -6.21
C ALA A 171 11.43 -2.71 -5.74
N PHE A 172 10.27 -2.76 -6.33
CA PHE A 172 9.09 -2.03 -5.87
C PHE A 172 8.07 -3.01 -5.28
N THR A 173 7.24 -2.49 -4.41
CA THR A 173 6.18 -3.27 -3.77
C THR A 173 4.94 -3.27 -4.66
N TYR A 174 4.32 -4.42 -4.79
CA TYR A 174 2.98 -4.57 -5.31
C TYR A 174 2.21 -5.57 -4.46
N VAL A 175 0.92 -5.50 -4.49
CA VAL A 175 0.01 -6.41 -3.79
C VAL A 175 -0.56 -7.38 -4.80
N SER A 176 -0.48 -8.67 -4.52
CA SER A 176 -1.20 -9.68 -5.27
C SER A 176 -2.44 -10.08 -4.46
N VAL A 177 -3.57 -9.99 -5.04
CA VAL A 177 -4.88 -10.34 -4.48
C VAL A 177 -5.52 -11.47 -5.27
#